data_299e7b1e223b53839810e3f3d0f6e10d
#
_entry.id   299e7b1e223b53839810e3f3d0f6e10d
#
_cell.length_a   1.000
_cell.length_b   1.000
_cell.length_c   1.000
_cell.angle_alpha   90.00
_cell.angle_beta   90.00
_cell.angle_gamma   90.00
#
_symmetry.space_group_name_H-M   'P 1'
#
loop_
_entity.id
_entity.type
_entity.pdbx_description
1 polymer ?
#
loop_
_entity_poly.entity_id
_entity_poly.type
_entity_poly.pdbx_seq_one_letter_code
_entity_poly.pdbx_strand_id
1 'polypeptide(L)'
;MKFEELAKAFALKELPESEVEITGDVPADMINEYKDAALTHIAGELDLPGFRVGHVPTDVALKKVGELTVLEEAVELFVKDFYPELVELKKIEAVGRPDIRITKLAPGQAVSLVIVAAVYPVVTLPKNWKEIEKGIALEEAQPATDEEVKQTIDSLLKSRAVPPTLTEDEVKEGKKAEAILPELTDEFAKSLGAFESVDKLKEQIKKGIGEEKQRTAKDARRAKIIEALVAETVVAVPAVFVESELDKIMSQMQEDVTRFGMSFDDYLKQSSKTEEGVRNDFREQAAKRAKLQLTLNKIASDEKIEADKEDVDAEMKHAIEHFPEANMALLRIHIETVLRNEKTLQILEGNKDPKHVASNHEGHAH
;
A
#
# COMPACT_ATOMS: atom_id res chain seq x y z
N MET A 1 21.92 -25.63 19.07
CA MET A 1 22.08 -25.86 20.54
C MET A 1 22.39 -24.57 21.31
N LYS A 2 23.44 -23.80 20.97
CA LYS A 2 23.77 -22.57 21.73
C LYS A 2 22.63 -21.53 21.75
N PHE A 3 21.99 -21.20 20.62
CA PHE A 3 20.90 -20.23 20.56
C PHE A 3 19.63 -20.73 21.24
N GLU A 4 19.33 -22.01 21.18
CA GLU A 4 18.14 -22.57 21.81
C GLU A 4 18.17 -22.44 23.36
N GLU A 5 19.33 -22.67 23.99
CA GLU A 5 19.48 -22.47 25.42
C GLU A 5 19.41 -20.98 25.79
N LEU A 6 20.04 -20.12 24.98
CA LEU A 6 20.02 -18.69 25.20
C LEU A 6 18.60 -18.14 25.05
N ALA A 7 17.85 -18.54 24.00
CA ALA A 7 16.49 -18.12 23.77
C ALA A 7 15.55 -18.45 24.95
N LYS A 8 15.76 -19.57 25.65
CA LYS A 8 14.98 -19.92 26.86
C LYS A 8 15.19 -18.92 27.99
N ALA A 9 16.38 -18.30 28.07
CA ALA A 9 16.72 -17.34 29.14
C ALA A 9 16.11 -15.94 28.86
N PHE A 10 15.72 -15.65 27.63
CA PHE A 10 15.06 -14.38 27.29
C PHE A 10 13.63 -14.36 27.82
N ALA A 11 13.26 -13.32 28.55
CA ALA A 11 11.91 -13.06 29.00
C ALA A 11 11.07 -12.43 27.90
N LEU A 12 9.79 -12.80 27.84
CA LEU A 12 8.81 -12.25 26.91
C LEU A 12 7.73 -11.51 27.69
N LYS A 13 7.39 -10.31 27.25
CA LYS A 13 6.31 -9.50 27.80
C LYS A 13 5.48 -8.94 26.65
N GLU A 14 4.17 -9.15 26.72
CA GLU A 14 3.23 -8.51 25.79
C GLU A 14 3.10 -7.03 26.09
N LEU A 15 3.09 -6.22 25.04
CA LEU A 15 2.88 -4.77 25.08
C LEU A 15 1.55 -4.40 24.36
N PRO A 16 1.03 -3.18 24.57
CA PRO A 16 -0.06 -2.64 23.79
C PRO A 16 0.26 -2.65 22.29
N GLU A 17 -0.77 -2.45 21.45
CA GLU A 17 -0.64 -2.33 19.97
C GLU A 17 -0.03 -3.54 19.27
N SER A 18 -0.25 -4.74 19.85
CA SER A 18 0.28 -6.01 19.32
C SER A 18 1.80 -5.99 19.14
N GLU A 19 2.48 -5.55 20.18
CA GLU A 19 3.94 -5.63 20.30
C GLU A 19 4.35 -6.60 21.39
N VAL A 20 5.58 -7.08 21.31
CA VAL A 20 6.22 -7.89 22.36
C VAL A 20 7.60 -7.32 22.68
N GLU A 21 7.89 -7.24 23.97
CA GLU A 21 9.23 -6.90 24.48
C GLU A 21 9.93 -8.19 24.89
N ILE A 22 11.11 -8.41 24.33
CA ILE A 22 11.94 -9.57 24.59
C ILE A 22 13.22 -9.07 25.22
N THR A 23 13.49 -9.47 26.47
CA THR A 23 14.63 -9.01 27.25
C THR A 23 15.51 -10.15 27.69
N GLY A 24 16.81 -9.96 27.63
CA GLY A 24 17.76 -10.99 28.11
C GLY A 24 19.21 -10.55 28.04
N ASP A 25 20.07 -11.35 28.64
CA ASP A 25 21.50 -11.14 28.67
C ASP A 25 22.21 -12.18 27.79
N VAL A 26 23.08 -11.69 26.90
CA VAL A 26 23.93 -12.51 26.04
C VAL A 26 25.31 -12.67 26.70
N PRO A 27 25.80 -13.86 26.91
CA PRO A 27 27.14 -14.10 27.47
C PRO A 27 28.24 -13.47 26.58
N ALA A 28 29.28 -12.91 27.21
CA ALA A 28 30.38 -12.24 26.52
C ALA A 28 31.13 -13.14 25.54
N ASP A 29 31.23 -14.44 25.82
CA ASP A 29 31.89 -15.40 24.94
C ASP A 29 31.16 -15.59 23.62
N MET A 30 29.82 -15.53 23.60
CA MET A 30 29.03 -15.60 22.39
C MET A 30 29.23 -14.35 21.51
N ILE A 31 29.29 -13.17 22.10
CA ILE A 31 29.57 -11.94 21.35
C ILE A 31 31.02 -11.91 20.86
N ASN A 32 31.97 -12.42 21.63
CA ASN A 32 33.36 -12.47 21.20
C ASN A 32 33.59 -13.32 19.94
N GLU A 33 32.74 -14.32 19.66
CA GLU A 33 32.79 -15.11 18.43
C GLU A 33 32.55 -14.24 17.18
N TYR A 34 31.88 -13.10 17.30
CA TYR A 34 31.57 -12.17 16.21
C TYR A 34 32.57 -11.00 16.07
N LYS A 35 33.51 -10.80 17.01
CA LYS A 35 34.41 -9.65 17.00
C LYS A 35 35.30 -9.57 15.74
N ASP A 36 35.81 -10.72 15.29
CA ASP A 36 36.68 -10.73 14.10
C ASP A 36 35.89 -10.37 12.82
N ALA A 37 34.65 -10.86 12.71
CA ALA A 37 33.75 -10.52 11.62
C ALA A 37 33.36 -9.04 11.67
N ALA A 38 33.02 -8.52 12.85
CA ALA A 38 32.70 -7.12 13.08
C ALA A 38 33.85 -6.20 12.69
N LEU A 39 35.06 -6.54 13.13
CA LEU A 39 36.26 -5.76 12.80
C LEU A 39 36.58 -5.78 11.31
N THR A 40 36.32 -6.91 10.64
CA THR A 40 36.47 -7.03 9.18
C THR A 40 35.43 -6.17 8.46
N HIS A 41 34.19 -6.16 8.92
CA HIS A 41 33.11 -5.35 8.35
C HIS A 41 33.41 -3.85 8.48
N ILE A 42 33.77 -3.40 9.69
CA ILE A 42 34.16 -2.02 9.95
C ILE A 42 35.36 -1.61 9.08
N ALA A 43 36.41 -2.45 8.99
CA ALA A 43 37.59 -2.16 8.17
C ALA A 43 37.25 -2.05 6.66
N GLY A 44 36.23 -2.76 6.21
CA GLY A 44 35.71 -2.71 4.84
C GLY A 44 35.00 -1.42 4.50
N GLU A 45 34.37 -0.79 5.47
CA GLU A 45 33.59 0.47 5.26
C GLU A 45 34.39 1.73 5.63
N LEU A 46 35.47 1.58 6.38
CA LEU A 46 36.22 2.70 6.93
C LEU A 46 36.97 3.46 5.84
N ASP A 47 36.75 4.77 5.75
CA ASP A 47 37.52 5.69 4.91
C ASP A 47 38.62 6.37 5.77
N LEU A 48 39.86 6.06 5.49
CA LEU A 48 41.03 6.62 6.19
C LEU A 48 42.05 7.18 5.22
N PRO A 49 42.57 8.41 5.46
CA PRO A 49 43.65 8.98 4.65
C PRO A 49 44.87 8.05 4.61
N GLY A 50 45.27 7.69 3.42
CA GLY A 50 46.43 6.81 3.17
C GLY A 50 46.06 5.34 2.91
N PHE A 51 44.81 4.96 3.01
CA PHE A 51 44.29 3.64 2.66
C PHE A 51 43.18 3.75 1.61
N ARG A 52 43.09 2.74 0.75
CA ARG A 52 41.94 2.61 -0.15
C ARG A 52 40.77 2.09 0.65
N VAL A 53 39.53 2.63 0.41
CA VAL A 53 38.31 2.12 1.02
C VAL A 53 38.20 0.61 0.81
N GLY A 54 37.91 -0.13 1.87
CA GLY A 54 37.83 -1.60 1.89
C GLY A 54 39.19 -2.32 2.07
N HIS A 55 40.29 -1.59 2.23
CA HIS A 55 41.62 -2.15 2.39
C HIS A 55 42.37 -1.64 3.65
N VAL A 56 41.63 -1.18 4.64
CA VAL A 56 42.22 -0.76 5.93
C VAL A 56 42.57 -2.03 6.73
N PRO A 57 43.81 -2.20 7.22
CA PRO A 57 44.17 -3.31 8.10
C PRO A 57 43.35 -3.28 9.38
N THR A 58 42.93 -4.47 9.86
CA THR A 58 42.04 -4.59 11.01
C THR A 58 42.62 -4.02 12.31
N ASP A 59 43.94 -4.11 12.50
CA ASP A 59 44.63 -3.51 13.64
C ASP A 59 44.62 -1.97 13.62
N VAL A 60 44.64 -1.36 12.42
CA VAL A 60 44.54 0.09 12.22
C VAL A 60 43.07 0.51 12.46
N ALA A 61 42.13 -0.25 11.92
CA ALA A 61 40.71 0.00 12.13
C ALA A 61 40.35 -0.04 13.62
N LEU A 62 40.77 -1.07 14.36
CA LEU A 62 40.54 -1.21 15.81
C LEU A 62 41.08 0.01 16.59
N LYS A 63 42.31 0.46 16.28
CA LYS A 63 42.90 1.65 16.93
C LYS A 63 42.15 2.92 16.64
N LYS A 64 41.49 3.01 15.48
CA LYS A 64 40.76 4.20 15.05
C LYS A 64 39.34 4.26 15.67
N VAL A 65 38.60 3.16 15.62
CA VAL A 65 37.21 3.14 16.08
C VAL A 65 37.07 2.81 17.56
N GLY A 66 38.04 2.07 18.13
CA GLY A 66 38.02 1.64 19.52
C GLY A 66 37.26 0.31 19.75
N GLU A 67 37.54 -0.32 20.89
CA GLU A 67 36.98 -1.64 21.22
C GLU A 67 35.44 -1.62 21.40
N LEU A 68 34.88 -0.50 21.87
CA LEU A 68 33.43 -0.40 22.11
C LEU A 68 32.64 -0.44 20.80
N THR A 69 33.09 0.29 19.77
CA THR A 69 32.44 0.27 18.45
C THR A 69 32.52 -1.12 17.78
N VAL A 70 33.63 -1.81 17.95
CA VAL A 70 33.75 -3.20 17.47
C VAL A 70 32.80 -4.13 18.22
N LEU A 71 32.59 -3.89 19.52
CA LEU A 71 31.66 -4.66 20.32
C LEU A 71 30.20 -4.38 19.94
N GLU A 72 29.84 -3.12 19.64
CA GLU A 72 28.54 -2.73 19.11
C GLU A 72 28.24 -3.47 17.82
N GLU A 73 29.14 -3.40 16.85
CA GLU A 73 29.01 -4.11 15.57
C GLU A 73 28.92 -5.64 15.76
N ALA A 74 29.71 -6.21 16.68
CA ALA A 74 29.63 -7.64 17.00
C ALA A 74 28.26 -8.04 17.56
N VAL A 75 27.64 -7.17 18.36
CA VAL A 75 26.26 -7.38 18.85
C VAL A 75 25.25 -7.30 17.71
N GLU A 76 25.39 -6.37 16.78
CA GLU A 76 24.49 -6.26 15.61
C GLU A 76 24.57 -7.53 14.76
N LEU A 77 25.77 -8.00 14.44
CA LEU A 77 25.95 -9.26 13.71
C LEU A 77 25.40 -10.47 14.45
N PHE A 78 25.64 -10.56 15.77
CA PHE A 78 25.07 -11.60 16.61
C PHE A 78 23.53 -11.58 16.57
N VAL A 79 22.92 -10.42 16.74
CA VAL A 79 21.46 -10.28 16.76
C VAL A 79 20.85 -10.63 15.40
N LYS A 80 21.52 -10.30 14.30
CA LYS A 80 21.09 -10.67 12.96
C LYS A 80 20.94 -12.17 12.79
N ASP A 81 21.82 -12.96 13.39
CA ASP A 81 21.76 -14.42 13.35
C ASP A 81 20.82 -14.99 14.42
N PHE A 82 20.83 -14.41 15.62
CA PHE A 82 20.07 -14.93 16.77
C PHE A 82 18.57 -14.60 16.70
N TYR A 83 18.18 -13.41 16.22
CA TYR A 83 16.79 -12.96 16.25
C TYR A 83 15.82 -13.88 15.48
N PRO A 84 16.13 -14.34 14.25
CA PRO A 84 15.25 -15.27 13.54
C PRO A 84 15.00 -16.58 14.34
N GLU A 85 16.06 -17.16 14.93
CA GLU A 85 15.92 -18.36 15.76
C GLU A 85 15.14 -18.08 17.06
N LEU A 86 15.35 -16.92 17.67
CA LEU A 86 14.64 -16.50 18.87
C LEU A 86 13.12 -16.42 18.65
N VAL A 87 12.68 -15.78 17.55
CA VAL A 87 11.25 -15.66 17.24
C VAL A 87 10.62 -17.01 16.90
N GLU A 88 11.34 -17.86 16.18
CA GLU A 88 10.89 -19.22 15.86
C GLU A 88 10.73 -20.07 17.13
N LEU A 89 11.75 -20.10 18.00
CA LEU A 89 11.73 -20.86 19.26
C LEU A 89 10.68 -20.36 20.24
N LYS A 90 10.42 -19.06 20.27
CA LYS A 90 9.37 -18.45 21.09
C LYS A 90 7.99 -18.51 20.45
N LYS A 91 7.88 -18.99 19.19
CA LYS A 91 6.64 -19.05 18.39
C LYS A 91 5.98 -17.67 18.26
N ILE A 92 6.77 -16.64 18.00
CA ILE A 92 6.33 -15.28 17.83
C ILE A 92 6.08 -15.03 16.34
N GLU A 93 4.88 -14.67 15.96
CA GLU A 93 4.55 -14.24 14.60
C GLU A 93 4.98 -12.78 14.40
N ALA A 94 6.30 -12.54 14.44
CA ALA A 94 6.85 -11.20 14.29
C ALA A 94 6.60 -10.63 12.89
N VAL A 95 6.29 -9.34 12.83
CA VAL A 95 6.07 -8.59 11.58
C VAL A 95 6.98 -7.36 11.54
N GLY A 96 7.52 -7.07 10.35
CA GLY A 96 8.43 -5.95 10.18
C GLY A 96 9.81 -6.17 10.83
N ARG A 97 10.51 -5.08 11.08
CA ARG A 97 11.83 -5.10 11.71
C ARG A 97 11.68 -4.83 13.21
N PRO A 98 12.40 -5.55 14.07
CA PRO A 98 12.41 -5.26 15.50
C PRO A 98 13.17 -3.95 15.80
N ASP A 99 12.78 -3.27 16.88
CA ASP A 99 13.60 -2.24 17.53
C ASP A 99 14.50 -2.92 18.57
N ILE A 100 15.81 -2.81 18.39
CA ILE A 100 16.81 -3.48 19.21
C ILE A 100 17.61 -2.44 19.97
N ARG A 101 17.60 -2.54 21.29
CA ARG A 101 18.32 -1.65 22.19
C ARG A 101 19.31 -2.42 23.03
N ILE A 102 20.54 -1.97 23.02
CA ILE A 102 21.58 -2.46 23.91
C ILE A 102 21.51 -1.62 25.18
N THR A 103 21.14 -2.22 26.30
CA THR A 103 20.99 -1.50 27.57
C THR A 103 22.24 -1.60 28.46
N LYS A 104 23.07 -2.62 28.23
CA LYS A 104 24.37 -2.78 28.90
C LYS A 104 25.38 -3.34 27.90
N LEU A 105 26.49 -2.62 27.75
CA LEU A 105 27.59 -3.00 26.87
C LEU A 105 28.92 -2.65 27.54
N ALA A 106 29.72 -3.68 27.84
CA ALA A 106 31.08 -3.49 28.34
C ALA A 106 31.96 -4.69 27.95
N PRO A 107 33.25 -4.43 27.59
CA PRO A 107 34.18 -5.50 27.25
C PRO A 107 34.26 -6.58 28.34
N GLY A 108 34.15 -7.85 27.93
CA GLY A 108 34.26 -9.00 28.84
C GLY A 108 33.04 -9.21 29.76
N GLN A 109 31.98 -8.46 29.62
CA GLN A 109 30.72 -8.64 30.37
C GLN A 109 29.60 -9.11 29.48
N ALA A 110 28.57 -9.70 30.09
CA ALA A 110 27.33 -10.02 29.37
C ALA A 110 26.67 -8.74 28.82
N VAL A 111 26.12 -8.83 27.61
CA VAL A 111 25.42 -7.76 26.94
C VAL A 111 23.92 -7.87 27.20
N SER A 112 23.28 -6.82 27.72
CA SER A 112 21.86 -6.82 27.98
C SER A 112 21.11 -6.21 26.76
N LEU A 113 20.15 -6.97 26.25
CA LEU A 113 19.34 -6.61 25.09
C LEU A 113 17.88 -6.42 25.46
N VAL A 114 17.27 -5.41 24.85
CA VAL A 114 15.82 -5.21 24.80
C VAL A 114 15.41 -5.19 23.34
N ILE A 115 14.58 -6.12 22.93
CA ILE A 115 14.10 -6.26 21.56
C ILE A 115 12.59 -6.04 21.61
N VAL A 116 12.09 -5.02 20.90
CA VAL A 116 10.67 -4.77 20.73
C VAL A 116 10.29 -5.15 19.30
N ALA A 117 9.36 -6.09 19.18
CA ALA A 117 8.89 -6.57 17.89
C ALA A 117 7.38 -6.44 17.80
N ALA A 118 6.89 -5.93 16.68
CA ALA A 118 5.48 -6.01 16.34
C ALA A 118 5.12 -7.46 16.00
N VAL A 119 3.94 -7.91 16.42
CA VAL A 119 3.43 -9.25 16.11
C VAL A 119 2.15 -9.16 15.32
N TYR A 120 1.84 -10.24 14.58
CA TYR A 120 0.57 -10.28 13.85
C TYR A 120 -0.60 -10.17 14.85
N PRO A 121 -1.50 -9.17 14.67
CA PRO A 121 -2.50 -8.87 15.69
C PRO A 121 -3.64 -9.90 15.71
N VAL A 122 -4.19 -10.12 16.88
CA VAL A 122 -5.42 -10.90 17.03
C VAL A 122 -6.60 -10.06 16.57
N VAL A 123 -7.29 -10.51 15.52
CA VAL A 123 -8.46 -9.84 14.97
C VAL A 123 -9.73 -10.51 15.48
N THR A 124 -10.61 -9.77 16.13
CA THR A 124 -11.92 -10.23 16.58
C THR A 124 -13.00 -9.61 15.70
N LEU A 125 -13.65 -10.45 14.89
CA LEU A 125 -14.75 -10.04 14.02
C LEU A 125 -16.05 -9.87 14.84
N PRO A 126 -16.95 -8.96 14.41
CA PRO A 126 -18.30 -8.89 14.99
C PRO A 126 -19.05 -10.21 14.76
N LYS A 127 -19.88 -10.62 15.73
CA LYS A 127 -20.57 -11.92 15.68
C LYS A 127 -21.52 -12.06 14.49
N ASN A 128 -22.04 -10.94 14.01
CA ASN A 128 -23.00 -10.84 12.90
C ASN A 128 -22.37 -10.39 11.59
N TRP A 129 -21.05 -10.47 11.45
CA TRP A 129 -20.35 -9.96 10.26
C TRP A 129 -20.89 -10.51 8.94
N LYS A 130 -21.41 -11.76 8.91
CA LYS A 130 -22.03 -12.38 7.73
C LYS A 130 -23.39 -11.79 7.36
N GLU A 131 -23.96 -10.94 8.20
CA GLU A 131 -25.29 -10.36 8.04
C GLU A 131 -25.28 -8.83 8.01
N ILE A 132 -24.09 -8.22 8.03
CA ILE A 132 -23.93 -6.74 8.00
C ILE A 132 -24.65 -6.15 6.78
N GLU A 133 -24.56 -6.84 5.62
CA GLU A 133 -25.18 -6.40 4.37
C GLU A 133 -26.71 -6.28 4.47
N LYS A 134 -27.37 -7.07 5.34
CA LYS A 134 -28.83 -7.03 5.51
C LYS A 134 -29.32 -5.72 6.13
N GLY A 135 -28.47 -5.08 6.94
CA GLY A 135 -28.75 -3.77 7.54
C GLY A 135 -28.50 -2.58 6.59
N ILE A 136 -27.91 -2.81 5.41
CA ILE A 136 -27.48 -1.77 4.49
C ILE A 136 -28.14 -1.99 3.13
N ALA A 137 -29.25 -1.29 2.91
CA ALA A 137 -30.00 -1.39 1.67
C ALA A 137 -29.20 -0.84 0.48
N LEU A 138 -29.35 -1.49 -0.68
CA LEU A 138 -28.91 -0.89 -1.93
C LEU A 138 -29.90 0.22 -2.28
N GLU A 139 -29.40 1.45 -2.37
CA GLU A 139 -30.20 2.58 -2.85
C GLU A 139 -30.51 2.37 -4.34
N GLU A 140 -31.78 2.46 -4.72
CA GLU A 140 -32.16 2.36 -6.12
C GLU A 140 -31.55 3.53 -6.90
N ALA A 141 -30.74 3.21 -7.91
CA ALA A 141 -30.18 4.21 -8.80
C ALA A 141 -31.31 4.91 -9.55
N GLN A 142 -31.36 6.24 -9.44
CA GLN A 142 -32.33 7.03 -10.19
C GLN A 142 -32.06 6.87 -11.70
N PRO A 143 -33.10 6.70 -12.53
CA PRO A 143 -32.92 6.61 -13.97
C PRO A 143 -32.24 7.88 -14.51
N ALA A 144 -31.52 7.74 -15.61
CA ALA A 144 -30.91 8.88 -16.28
C ALA A 144 -31.99 9.88 -16.72
N THR A 145 -31.83 11.14 -16.33
CA THR A 145 -32.76 12.22 -16.70
C THR A 145 -32.38 12.79 -18.08
N ASP A 146 -33.35 13.38 -18.77
CA ASP A 146 -33.10 14.01 -20.06
C ASP A 146 -32.16 15.22 -19.93
N GLU A 147 -32.14 15.88 -18.77
CA GLU A 147 -31.20 16.97 -18.47
C GLU A 147 -29.76 16.49 -18.38
N GLU A 148 -29.50 15.35 -17.73
CA GLU A 148 -28.17 14.75 -17.66
C GLU A 148 -27.68 14.32 -19.05
N VAL A 149 -28.55 13.73 -19.86
CA VAL A 149 -28.24 13.38 -21.25
C VAL A 149 -27.85 14.63 -22.04
N LYS A 150 -28.61 15.73 -21.87
CA LYS A 150 -28.32 17.02 -22.53
C LYS A 150 -26.97 17.59 -22.07
N GLN A 151 -26.70 17.61 -20.76
CA GLN A 151 -25.42 18.09 -20.22
C GLN A 151 -24.22 17.28 -20.76
N THR A 152 -24.38 15.96 -20.88
CA THR A 152 -23.33 15.10 -21.46
C THR A 152 -23.11 15.44 -22.93
N ILE A 153 -24.19 15.65 -23.71
CA ILE A 153 -24.10 16.06 -25.11
C ILE A 153 -23.43 17.43 -25.22
N ASP A 154 -23.85 18.42 -24.42
CA ASP A 154 -23.26 19.75 -24.40
C ASP A 154 -21.76 19.71 -24.07
N SER A 155 -21.34 18.81 -23.16
CA SER A 155 -19.92 18.57 -22.84
C SER A 155 -19.18 17.95 -24.03
N LEU A 156 -19.77 16.98 -24.71
CA LEU A 156 -19.22 16.39 -25.93
C LEU A 156 -19.06 17.43 -27.07
N LEU A 157 -20.05 18.27 -27.27
CA LEU A 157 -19.98 19.36 -28.27
C LEU A 157 -18.85 20.34 -27.89
N LYS A 158 -18.72 20.72 -26.64
CA LYS A 158 -17.63 21.60 -26.16
C LYS A 158 -16.24 20.96 -26.33
N SER A 159 -16.07 19.66 -26.06
CA SER A 159 -14.81 18.97 -26.27
C SER A 159 -14.36 18.86 -27.72
N ARG A 160 -15.31 18.98 -28.66
CA ARG A 160 -15.10 18.97 -30.12
C ARG A 160 -15.23 20.34 -30.77
N ALA A 161 -15.28 21.40 -29.94
CA ALA A 161 -15.32 22.76 -30.42
C ALA A 161 -14.07 23.09 -31.25
N VAL A 162 -14.25 23.67 -32.42
CA VAL A 162 -13.14 24.10 -33.28
C VAL A 162 -12.69 25.49 -32.81
N PRO A 163 -11.39 25.70 -32.53
CA PRO A 163 -10.90 27.04 -32.22
C PRO A 163 -11.18 27.94 -33.46
N PRO A 164 -11.80 29.13 -33.29
CA PRO A 164 -12.08 30.01 -34.41
C PRO A 164 -10.77 30.52 -35.00
N THR A 165 -10.74 30.59 -36.32
CA THR A 165 -9.66 31.25 -37.07
C THR A 165 -9.84 32.75 -36.93
N LEU A 166 -9.15 33.40 -35.99
CA LEU A 166 -9.13 34.85 -35.87
C LEU A 166 -8.33 35.43 -37.02
N THR A 167 -8.88 36.48 -37.63
CA THR A 167 -8.13 37.31 -38.57
C THR A 167 -7.13 38.19 -37.80
N GLU A 168 -6.03 38.61 -38.46
CA GLU A 168 -4.98 39.44 -37.83
C GLU A 168 -5.51 40.73 -37.18
N ASP A 169 -6.62 41.27 -37.69
CA ASP A 169 -7.24 42.47 -37.16
C ASP A 169 -8.08 42.23 -35.91
N GLU A 170 -8.72 41.07 -35.78
CA GLU A 170 -9.48 40.68 -34.60
C GLU A 170 -8.56 40.31 -33.41
N VAL A 171 -7.36 39.79 -33.69
CA VAL A 171 -6.31 39.56 -32.67
C VAL A 171 -5.81 40.90 -32.11
N LYS A 172 -5.69 41.94 -32.94
CA LYS A 172 -5.27 43.28 -32.51
C LYS A 172 -6.33 44.00 -31.67
N GLU A 173 -7.61 43.70 -31.87
CA GLU A 173 -8.74 44.29 -31.13
C GLU A 173 -9.01 43.56 -29.78
N GLY A 174 -8.27 42.52 -29.42
CA GLY A 174 -8.42 41.83 -28.15
C GLY A 174 -9.76 41.08 -27.98
N LYS A 175 -10.44 40.76 -29.09
CA LYS A 175 -11.69 39.97 -29.06
C LYS A 175 -11.38 38.55 -28.59
N LYS A 176 -12.03 38.13 -27.52
CA LYS A 176 -12.05 36.72 -27.14
C LYS A 176 -12.92 35.98 -28.13
N ALA A 177 -12.30 35.14 -28.92
CA ALA A 177 -13.02 34.29 -29.84
C ALA A 177 -13.79 33.21 -29.10
N GLU A 178 -15.11 33.15 -29.30
CA GLU A 178 -15.92 32.04 -28.80
C GLU A 178 -15.69 30.82 -29.71
N ALA A 179 -15.40 29.67 -29.08
CA ALA A 179 -15.22 28.44 -29.83
C ALA A 179 -16.51 28.05 -30.57
N ILE A 180 -16.38 27.69 -31.83
CA ILE A 180 -17.54 27.29 -32.66
C ILE A 180 -17.89 25.85 -32.25
N LEU A 181 -19.05 25.68 -31.60
CA LEU A 181 -19.60 24.38 -31.26
C LEU A 181 -20.14 23.69 -32.51
N PRO A 182 -19.82 22.42 -32.76
CA PRO A 182 -20.44 21.66 -33.84
C PRO A 182 -21.94 21.49 -33.59
N GLU A 183 -22.72 21.44 -34.65
CA GLU A 183 -24.15 21.13 -34.55
C GLU A 183 -24.35 19.64 -34.27
N LEU A 184 -25.35 19.32 -33.43
CA LEU A 184 -25.73 17.95 -33.12
C LEU A 184 -26.51 17.34 -34.28
N THR A 185 -25.81 16.74 -35.23
CA THR A 185 -26.37 16.09 -36.43
C THR A 185 -26.06 14.60 -36.42
N ASP A 186 -26.73 13.81 -37.26
CA ASP A 186 -26.43 12.38 -37.42
C ASP A 186 -25.00 12.16 -37.94
N GLU A 187 -24.46 13.10 -38.70
CA GLU A 187 -23.06 13.08 -39.15
C GLU A 187 -22.09 13.28 -37.97
N PHE A 188 -22.43 14.19 -37.06
CA PHE A 188 -21.67 14.36 -35.82
C PHE A 188 -21.73 13.10 -34.94
N ALA A 189 -22.91 12.49 -34.79
CA ALA A 189 -23.05 11.24 -34.04
C ALA A 189 -22.15 10.11 -34.62
N LYS A 190 -22.13 9.95 -35.94
CA LYS A 190 -21.26 9.01 -36.65
C LYS A 190 -19.77 9.29 -36.46
N SER A 191 -19.39 10.53 -36.29
CA SER A 191 -18.00 10.96 -36.04
C SER A 191 -17.48 10.56 -34.62
N LEU A 192 -18.40 10.36 -33.68
CA LEU A 192 -18.08 9.96 -32.29
C LEU A 192 -17.92 8.44 -32.11
N GLY A 193 -18.35 7.66 -33.10
CA GLY A 193 -18.28 6.19 -33.06
C GLY A 193 -19.30 5.53 -33.98
N ALA A 194 -19.65 4.27 -33.72
CA ALA A 194 -20.60 3.50 -34.52
C ALA A 194 -22.07 3.86 -34.21
N PHE A 195 -22.40 5.17 -34.15
CA PHE A 195 -23.78 5.66 -33.93
C PHE A 195 -24.44 6.02 -35.24
N GLU A 196 -25.56 5.40 -35.57
CA GLU A 196 -26.27 5.63 -36.83
C GLU A 196 -27.02 6.95 -36.87
N SER A 197 -27.44 7.48 -35.70
CA SER A 197 -28.21 8.70 -35.54
C SER A 197 -28.03 9.36 -34.20
N VAL A 198 -28.44 10.63 -34.07
CA VAL A 198 -28.47 11.39 -32.83
C VAL A 198 -29.33 10.68 -31.76
N ASP A 199 -30.43 10.03 -32.15
CA ASP A 199 -31.28 9.32 -31.21
C ASP A 199 -30.60 8.08 -30.63
N LYS A 200 -29.83 7.35 -31.45
CA LYS A 200 -29.02 6.23 -30.99
C LYS A 200 -27.89 6.67 -30.05
N LEU A 201 -27.27 7.82 -30.33
CA LEU A 201 -26.27 8.41 -29.42
C LEU A 201 -26.92 8.77 -28.07
N LYS A 202 -28.10 9.42 -28.07
CA LYS A 202 -28.82 9.75 -26.83
C LYS A 202 -29.22 8.50 -26.03
N GLU A 203 -29.69 7.47 -26.71
CA GLU A 203 -30.06 6.19 -26.09
C GLU A 203 -28.84 5.56 -25.38
N GLN A 204 -27.69 5.53 -26.05
CA GLN A 204 -26.46 4.99 -25.50
C GLN A 204 -25.93 5.83 -24.33
N ILE A 205 -25.97 7.16 -24.42
CA ILE A 205 -25.61 8.07 -23.32
C ILE A 205 -26.54 7.82 -22.11
N LYS A 206 -27.86 7.72 -22.35
CA LYS A 206 -28.83 7.45 -21.30
C LYS A 206 -28.57 6.12 -20.59
N LYS A 207 -28.24 5.09 -21.37
CA LYS A 207 -27.84 3.77 -20.85
C LYS A 207 -26.55 3.86 -20.03
N GLY A 208 -25.50 4.51 -20.55
CA GLY A 208 -24.23 4.69 -19.86
C GLY A 208 -24.38 5.44 -18.53
N ILE A 209 -25.17 6.54 -18.49
CA ILE A 209 -25.47 7.26 -17.25
C ILE A 209 -26.21 6.35 -16.25
N GLY A 210 -27.16 5.54 -16.74
CA GLY A 210 -27.89 4.59 -15.89
C GLY A 210 -26.98 3.51 -15.27
N GLU A 211 -26.08 2.94 -16.07
CA GLU A 211 -25.08 1.96 -15.62
C GLU A 211 -24.10 2.57 -14.61
N GLU A 212 -23.63 3.81 -14.86
CA GLU A 212 -22.75 4.54 -13.96
C GLU A 212 -23.42 4.83 -12.61
N LYS A 213 -24.69 5.28 -12.64
CA LYS A 213 -25.46 5.49 -11.38
C LYS A 213 -25.65 4.19 -10.61
N GLN A 214 -25.91 3.07 -11.29
CA GLN A 214 -26.01 1.76 -10.64
C GLN A 214 -24.67 1.33 -10.02
N ARG A 215 -23.56 1.56 -10.73
CA ARG A 215 -22.21 1.28 -10.21
C ARG A 215 -21.93 2.12 -8.98
N THR A 216 -22.17 3.43 -9.05
CA THR A 216 -21.98 4.36 -7.92
C THR A 216 -22.84 3.95 -6.70
N ALA A 217 -24.09 3.53 -6.90
CA ALA A 217 -24.94 3.05 -5.81
C ALA A 217 -24.40 1.76 -5.16
N LYS A 218 -23.88 0.83 -5.97
CA LYS A 218 -23.22 -0.39 -5.46
C LYS A 218 -21.95 -0.06 -4.69
N ASP A 219 -21.11 0.82 -5.22
CA ASP A 219 -19.85 1.24 -4.58
C ASP A 219 -20.12 1.96 -3.26
N ALA A 220 -21.14 2.83 -3.22
CA ALA A 220 -21.60 3.49 -2.00
C ALA A 220 -22.10 2.48 -0.95
N ARG A 221 -22.86 1.45 -1.36
CA ARG A 221 -23.29 0.36 -0.47
C ARG A 221 -22.10 -0.43 0.05
N ARG A 222 -21.15 -0.80 -0.83
CA ARG A 222 -19.92 -1.49 -0.46
C ARG A 222 -19.14 -0.69 0.58
N ALA A 223 -18.97 0.61 0.37
CA ALA A 223 -18.29 1.49 1.32
C ALA A 223 -18.97 1.49 2.71
N LYS A 224 -20.30 1.56 2.76
CA LYS A 224 -21.07 1.49 4.01
C LYS A 224 -20.91 0.13 4.71
N ILE A 225 -20.88 -0.99 3.97
CA ILE A 225 -20.62 -2.33 4.50
C ILE A 225 -19.23 -2.42 5.12
N ILE A 226 -18.22 -1.94 4.40
CA ILE A 226 -16.84 -1.91 4.87
C ILE A 226 -16.72 -1.05 6.14
N GLU A 227 -17.32 0.13 6.14
CA GLU A 227 -17.29 1.05 7.29
C GLU A 227 -17.92 0.40 8.53
N ALA A 228 -19.09 -0.21 8.39
CA ALA A 228 -19.76 -0.91 9.48
C ALA A 228 -18.92 -2.08 10.01
N LEU A 229 -18.35 -2.90 9.11
CA LEU A 229 -17.47 -4.01 9.47
C LEU A 229 -16.24 -3.54 10.25
N VAL A 230 -15.54 -2.54 9.72
CA VAL A 230 -14.32 -2.01 10.33
C VAL A 230 -14.62 -1.34 11.69
N ALA A 231 -15.75 -0.64 11.81
CA ALA A 231 -16.15 0.01 13.07
C ALA A 231 -16.32 -1.02 14.21
N GLU A 232 -16.96 -2.15 13.93
CA GLU A 232 -17.25 -3.18 14.94
C GLU A 232 -16.11 -4.19 15.14
N THR A 233 -15.15 -4.29 14.21
CA THR A 233 -13.99 -5.18 14.37
C THR A 233 -13.05 -4.65 15.46
N VAL A 234 -12.63 -5.54 16.35
CA VAL A 234 -11.64 -5.21 17.39
C VAL A 234 -10.27 -5.77 17.00
N VAL A 235 -9.30 -4.90 16.83
CA VAL A 235 -7.90 -5.23 16.54
C VAL A 235 -6.99 -4.11 17.00
N ALA A 236 -5.90 -4.45 17.67
CA ALA A 236 -4.80 -3.52 17.95
C ALA A 236 -3.87 -3.52 16.74
N VAL A 237 -3.97 -2.49 15.87
CA VAL A 237 -3.20 -2.41 14.63
C VAL A 237 -1.77 -1.98 14.93
N PRO A 238 -0.74 -2.84 14.72
CA PRO A 238 0.65 -2.45 14.90
C PRO A 238 1.05 -1.30 13.98
N ALA A 239 1.92 -0.42 14.47
CA ALA A 239 2.40 0.74 13.72
C ALA A 239 3.00 0.37 12.35
N VAL A 240 3.66 -0.78 12.24
CA VAL A 240 4.26 -1.26 10.98
C VAL A 240 3.24 -1.42 9.84
N PHE A 241 2.01 -1.84 10.13
CA PHE A 241 0.95 -1.93 9.11
C PHE A 241 0.46 -0.55 8.70
N VAL A 242 0.35 0.38 9.65
CA VAL A 242 -0.04 1.77 9.36
C VAL A 242 1.02 2.46 8.49
N GLU A 243 2.30 2.31 8.84
CA GLU A 243 3.40 2.86 8.04
C GLU A 243 3.44 2.26 6.63
N SER A 244 3.24 0.95 6.50
CA SER A 244 3.15 0.30 5.18
C SER A 244 2.02 0.86 4.31
N GLU A 245 0.85 1.14 4.89
CA GLU A 245 -0.24 1.79 4.15
C GLU A 245 0.04 3.25 3.85
N LEU A 246 0.72 3.98 4.74
CA LEU A 246 1.20 5.34 4.48
C LEU A 246 2.17 5.37 3.30
N ASP A 247 3.11 4.43 3.24
CA ASP A 247 4.07 4.35 2.13
C ASP A 247 3.36 4.13 0.79
N LYS A 248 2.32 3.28 0.75
CA LYS A 248 1.50 3.08 -0.45
C LYS A 248 0.74 4.35 -0.85
N ILE A 249 0.14 5.06 0.12
CA ILE A 249 -0.57 6.33 -0.13
C ILE A 249 0.41 7.38 -0.67
N MET A 250 1.59 7.49 -0.07
CA MET A 250 2.61 8.45 -0.50
C MET A 250 3.14 8.13 -1.91
N SER A 251 3.41 6.87 -2.20
CA SER A 251 3.84 6.44 -3.54
C SER A 251 2.78 6.76 -4.60
N GLN A 252 1.52 6.45 -4.32
CA GLN A 252 0.40 6.78 -5.22
C GLN A 252 0.29 8.29 -5.45
N MET A 253 0.40 9.09 -4.39
CA MET A 253 0.35 10.55 -4.50
C MET A 253 1.52 11.08 -5.34
N GLN A 254 2.74 10.56 -5.17
CA GLN A 254 3.90 10.96 -5.97
C GLN A 254 3.69 10.63 -7.46
N GLU A 255 3.14 9.45 -7.77
CA GLU A 255 2.80 9.06 -9.14
C GLU A 255 1.75 9.98 -9.74
N ASP A 256 0.67 10.27 -9.00
CA ASP A 256 -0.41 11.15 -9.46
C ASP A 256 0.10 12.57 -9.72
N VAL A 257 0.89 13.14 -8.80
CA VAL A 257 1.53 14.47 -8.98
C VAL A 257 2.43 14.49 -10.21
N THR A 258 3.22 13.42 -10.42
CA THR A 258 4.11 13.30 -11.59
C THR A 258 3.31 13.20 -12.89
N ARG A 259 2.18 12.49 -12.88
CA ARG A 259 1.27 12.38 -14.04
C ARG A 259 0.68 13.73 -14.43
N PHE A 260 0.46 14.62 -13.47
CA PHE A 260 0.04 16.01 -13.73
C PHE A 260 1.20 16.93 -14.14
N GLY A 261 2.41 16.40 -14.37
CA GLY A 261 3.57 17.14 -14.85
C GLY A 261 4.28 17.98 -13.80
N MET A 262 4.09 17.68 -12.53
CA MET A 262 4.71 18.37 -11.40
C MET A 262 5.63 17.43 -10.63
N SER A 263 6.74 17.95 -10.07
CA SER A 263 7.54 17.18 -9.11
C SER A 263 6.87 17.16 -7.74
N PHE A 264 7.10 16.10 -6.96
CA PHE A 264 6.56 16.02 -5.60
C PHE A 264 7.09 17.14 -4.68
N ASP A 265 8.36 17.53 -4.86
CA ASP A 265 8.95 18.66 -4.13
C ASP A 265 8.26 19.99 -4.43
N ASP A 266 7.87 20.23 -5.70
CA ASP A 266 7.14 21.44 -6.07
C ASP A 266 5.70 21.42 -5.53
N TYR A 267 5.05 20.26 -5.51
CA TYR A 267 3.76 20.06 -4.85
C TYR A 267 3.85 20.41 -3.35
N LEU A 268 4.86 19.90 -2.63
CA LEU A 268 5.07 20.20 -1.22
C LEU A 268 5.27 21.71 -0.97
N LYS A 269 6.09 22.37 -1.82
CA LYS A 269 6.29 23.83 -1.76
C LYS A 269 5.00 24.61 -1.99
N GLN A 270 4.22 24.25 -3.03
CA GLN A 270 2.95 24.94 -3.36
C GLN A 270 1.91 24.75 -2.25
N SER A 271 1.82 23.55 -1.68
CA SER A 271 0.89 23.25 -0.58
C SER A 271 1.38 23.76 0.78
N SER A 272 2.61 24.30 0.86
CA SER A 272 3.26 24.72 2.11
C SER A 272 3.31 23.59 3.16
N LYS A 273 3.48 22.35 2.71
CA LYS A 273 3.58 21.16 3.58
C LYS A 273 4.95 20.51 3.49
N THR A 274 5.32 19.80 4.53
CA THR A 274 6.44 18.86 4.53
C THR A 274 5.92 17.46 4.20
N GLU A 275 6.79 16.57 3.75
CA GLU A 275 6.44 15.17 3.53
C GLU A 275 5.86 14.52 4.79
N GLU A 276 6.49 14.77 5.96
CA GLU A 276 5.99 14.30 7.25
C GLU A 276 4.61 14.89 7.58
N GLY A 277 4.37 16.16 7.25
CA GLY A 277 3.05 16.79 7.40
C GLY A 277 1.98 16.09 6.57
N VAL A 278 2.30 15.76 5.31
CA VAL A 278 1.40 14.99 4.44
C VAL A 278 1.17 13.58 5.00
N ARG A 279 2.22 12.88 5.45
CA ARG A 279 2.09 11.56 6.09
C ARG A 279 1.16 11.62 7.31
N ASN A 280 1.29 12.64 8.13
CA ASN A 280 0.44 12.82 9.31
C ASN A 280 -1.04 13.06 8.94
N ASP A 281 -1.30 13.82 7.88
CA ASP A 281 -2.67 14.05 7.39
C ASP A 281 -3.35 12.74 6.94
N PHE A 282 -2.59 11.79 6.39
CA PHE A 282 -3.10 10.51 5.92
C PHE A 282 -3.05 9.39 6.96
N ARG A 283 -2.48 9.60 8.14
CA ARG A 283 -2.28 8.54 9.16
C ARG A 283 -3.58 7.87 9.60
N GLU A 284 -4.64 8.62 9.80
CA GLU A 284 -5.95 8.05 10.17
C GLU A 284 -6.53 7.18 9.04
N GLN A 285 -6.40 7.64 7.80
CA GLN A 285 -6.84 6.86 6.62
C GLN A 285 -6.01 5.59 6.46
N ALA A 286 -4.70 5.66 6.63
CA ALA A 286 -3.81 4.51 6.60
C ALA A 286 -4.15 3.49 7.70
N ALA A 287 -4.44 3.94 8.92
CA ALA A 287 -4.86 3.08 10.01
C ALA A 287 -6.19 2.36 9.69
N LYS A 288 -7.16 3.05 9.08
CA LYS A 288 -8.42 2.44 8.62
C LYS A 288 -8.18 1.39 7.52
N ARG A 289 -7.29 1.68 6.55
CA ARG A 289 -6.91 0.73 5.49
C ARG A 289 -6.20 -0.50 6.07
N ALA A 290 -5.24 -0.32 6.96
CA ALA A 290 -4.54 -1.41 7.64
C ALA A 290 -5.54 -2.28 8.44
N LYS A 291 -6.45 -1.66 9.19
CA LYS A 291 -7.51 -2.36 9.93
C LYS A 291 -8.40 -3.17 8.99
N LEU A 292 -8.83 -2.59 7.87
CA LEU A 292 -9.62 -3.29 6.85
C LEU A 292 -8.87 -4.50 6.30
N GLN A 293 -7.59 -4.33 5.91
CA GLN A 293 -6.79 -5.42 5.36
C GLN A 293 -6.65 -6.58 6.35
N LEU A 294 -6.39 -6.30 7.63
CA LEU A 294 -6.34 -7.31 8.69
C LEU A 294 -7.69 -8.02 8.87
N THR A 295 -8.79 -7.26 8.80
CA THR A 295 -10.15 -7.80 8.89
C THR A 295 -10.46 -8.73 7.72
N LEU A 296 -10.15 -8.32 6.49
CA LEU A 296 -10.35 -9.15 5.29
C LEU A 296 -9.47 -10.41 5.33
N ASN A 297 -8.21 -10.30 5.76
CA ASN A 297 -7.33 -11.45 5.95
C ASN A 297 -7.93 -12.45 6.95
N LYS A 298 -8.48 -11.96 8.06
CA LYS A 298 -9.12 -12.83 9.06
C LYS A 298 -10.34 -13.55 8.50
N ILE A 299 -11.21 -12.85 7.78
CA ILE A 299 -12.38 -13.44 7.13
C ILE A 299 -11.95 -14.48 6.10
N ALA A 300 -10.99 -14.13 5.24
CA ALA A 300 -10.49 -15.03 4.21
C ALA A 300 -9.90 -16.31 4.80
N SER A 301 -9.15 -16.19 5.90
CA SER A 301 -8.59 -17.34 6.63
C SER A 301 -9.68 -18.22 7.27
N ASP A 302 -10.65 -17.62 7.96
CA ASP A 302 -11.72 -18.35 8.65
C ASP A 302 -12.65 -19.08 7.66
N GLU A 303 -12.96 -18.45 6.53
CA GLU A 303 -13.82 -19.00 5.48
C GLU A 303 -13.05 -19.78 4.39
N LYS A 304 -11.73 -19.86 4.50
CA LYS A 304 -10.82 -20.52 3.52
C LYS A 304 -11.00 -19.98 2.10
N ILE A 305 -11.10 -18.65 1.99
CA ILE A 305 -11.24 -17.97 0.70
C ILE A 305 -9.85 -17.82 0.08
N GLU A 306 -9.70 -18.35 -1.12
CA GLU A 306 -8.48 -18.25 -1.92
C GLU A 306 -8.79 -17.58 -3.26
N ALA A 307 -7.79 -16.95 -3.87
CA ALA A 307 -7.89 -16.46 -5.23
C ALA A 307 -7.92 -17.65 -6.21
N ASP A 308 -8.71 -17.54 -7.29
CA ASP A 308 -8.73 -18.57 -8.31
C ASP A 308 -7.42 -18.55 -9.11
N LYS A 309 -6.82 -19.71 -9.26
CA LYS A 309 -5.53 -19.81 -9.94
C LYS A 309 -5.58 -19.31 -11.38
N GLU A 310 -6.69 -19.57 -12.08
CA GLU A 310 -6.89 -19.12 -13.46
C GLU A 310 -6.94 -17.60 -13.55
N ASP A 311 -7.63 -16.93 -12.61
CA ASP A 311 -7.70 -15.47 -12.53
C ASP A 311 -6.33 -14.87 -12.18
N VAL A 312 -5.60 -15.48 -11.22
CA VAL A 312 -4.23 -15.06 -10.87
C VAL A 312 -3.30 -15.16 -12.07
N ASP A 313 -3.35 -16.27 -12.82
CA ASP A 313 -2.46 -16.46 -13.97
C ASP A 313 -2.82 -15.51 -15.13
N ALA A 314 -4.10 -15.18 -15.32
CA ALA A 314 -4.55 -14.19 -16.30
C ALA A 314 -4.06 -12.78 -15.95
N GLU A 315 -4.24 -12.35 -14.68
CA GLU A 315 -3.77 -11.05 -14.20
C GLU A 315 -2.25 -10.94 -14.20
N MET A 316 -1.53 -12.00 -13.85
CA MET A 316 -0.08 -12.05 -13.95
C MET A 316 0.40 -11.81 -15.38
N LYS A 317 -0.24 -12.45 -16.38
CA LYS A 317 0.10 -12.24 -17.77
C LYS A 317 -0.07 -10.80 -18.20
N HIS A 318 -1.20 -10.18 -17.83
CA HIS A 318 -1.48 -8.77 -18.14
C HIS A 318 -0.49 -7.84 -17.43
N ALA A 319 -0.23 -8.07 -16.15
CA ALA A 319 0.67 -7.22 -15.36
C ALA A 319 2.13 -7.28 -15.86
N ILE A 320 2.62 -8.43 -16.31
CA ILE A 320 3.97 -8.57 -16.88
C ILE A 320 4.13 -7.74 -18.17
N GLU A 321 3.09 -7.62 -18.99
CA GLU A 321 3.13 -6.79 -20.21
C GLU A 321 3.35 -5.30 -19.88
N HIS A 322 2.84 -4.81 -18.73
CA HIS A 322 2.97 -3.43 -18.30
C HIS A 322 4.17 -3.17 -17.38
N PHE A 323 4.58 -4.18 -16.61
CA PHE A 323 5.66 -4.07 -15.61
C PHE A 323 6.69 -5.20 -15.77
N PRO A 324 7.45 -5.24 -16.89
CA PRO A 324 8.36 -6.35 -17.18
C PRO A 324 9.52 -6.48 -16.19
N GLU A 325 9.88 -5.41 -15.48
CA GLU A 325 10.98 -5.39 -14.50
C GLU A 325 10.54 -5.67 -13.06
N ALA A 326 9.23 -5.91 -12.83
CA ALA A 326 8.72 -6.17 -11.48
C ALA A 326 9.22 -7.50 -10.92
N ASN A 327 9.38 -7.58 -9.61
CA ASN A 327 9.64 -8.85 -8.94
C ASN A 327 8.42 -9.76 -9.05
N MET A 328 8.52 -10.82 -9.86
CA MET A 328 7.41 -11.73 -10.19
C MET A 328 6.81 -12.40 -8.95
N ALA A 329 7.61 -12.72 -7.94
CA ALA A 329 7.10 -13.34 -6.70
C ALA A 329 6.26 -12.35 -5.90
N LEU A 330 6.72 -11.12 -5.72
CA LEU A 330 5.98 -10.07 -5.02
C LEU A 330 4.73 -9.66 -5.79
N LEU A 331 4.81 -9.57 -7.13
CA LEU A 331 3.68 -9.25 -7.99
C LEU A 331 2.58 -10.31 -7.87
N ARG A 332 2.95 -11.61 -7.88
CA ARG A 332 1.99 -12.71 -7.69
C ARG A 332 1.28 -12.62 -6.33
N ILE A 333 2.03 -12.42 -5.25
CA ILE A 333 1.47 -12.27 -3.90
C ILE A 333 0.50 -11.08 -3.84
N HIS A 334 0.85 -9.98 -4.51
CA HIS A 334 -0.02 -8.81 -4.59
C HIS A 334 -1.33 -9.13 -5.32
N ILE A 335 -1.26 -9.73 -6.50
CA ILE A 335 -2.43 -10.12 -7.31
C ILE A 335 -3.31 -11.10 -6.54
N GLU A 336 -2.73 -12.15 -5.96
CA GLU A 336 -3.46 -13.12 -5.12
C GLU A 336 -4.19 -12.43 -3.96
N THR A 337 -3.54 -11.45 -3.33
CA THR A 337 -4.14 -10.68 -2.23
C THR A 337 -5.32 -9.83 -2.71
N VAL A 338 -5.17 -9.12 -3.84
CA VAL A 338 -6.23 -8.28 -4.42
C VAL A 338 -7.45 -9.13 -4.81
N LEU A 339 -7.25 -10.22 -5.55
CA LEU A 339 -8.32 -11.11 -5.99
C LEU A 339 -9.02 -11.79 -4.81
N ARG A 340 -8.28 -12.26 -3.80
CA ARG A 340 -8.82 -12.81 -2.58
C ARG A 340 -9.64 -11.79 -1.80
N ASN A 341 -9.15 -10.57 -1.68
CA ASN A 341 -9.86 -9.48 -1.01
C ASN A 341 -11.17 -9.16 -1.73
N GLU A 342 -11.16 -9.08 -3.06
CA GLU A 342 -12.37 -8.84 -3.84
C GLU A 342 -13.41 -9.96 -3.66
N LYS A 343 -13.00 -11.23 -3.68
CA LYS A 343 -13.89 -12.35 -3.35
C LYS A 343 -14.48 -12.23 -1.94
N THR A 344 -13.64 -11.83 -0.97
CA THR A 344 -14.10 -11.63 0.41
C THR A 344 -15.13 -10.51 0.49
N LEU A 345 -14.92 -9.40 -0.23
CA LEU A 345 -15.88 -8.29 -0.30
C LEU A 345 -17.19 -8.71 -0.97
N GLN A 346 -17.15 -9.51 -2.03
CA GLN A 346 -18.37 -10.03 -2.68
C GLN A 346 -19.19 -10.91 -1.73
N ILE A 347 -18.54 -11.72 -0.90
CA ILE A 347 -19.21 -12.50 0.15
C ILE A 347 -19.86 -11.57 1.18
N LEU A 348 -19.18 -10.52 1.60
CA LEU A 348 -19.70 -9.50 2.51
C LEU A 348 -20.89 -8.74 1.93
N GLU A 349 -20.99 -8.61 0.61
CA GLU A 349 -22.11 -8.00 -0.11
C GLU A 349 -23.32 -8.96 -0.25
N GLY A 350 -23.20 -10.21 0.22
CA GLY A 350 -24.22 -11.24 0.17
C GLY A 350 -24.17 -12.15 -1.06
N ASN A 351 -23.09 -12.09 -1.84
CA ASN A 351 -22.87 -13.03 -2.94
C ASN A 351 -22.41 -14.38 -2.38
N LYS A 352 -23.25 -15.40 -2.49
CA LYS A 352 -22.99 -16.75 -1.94
C LYS A 352 -22.02 -17.59 -2.78
N ASP A 353 -21.82 -17.21 -4.02
CA ASP A 353 -20.94 -17.93 -4.98
C ASP A 353 -20.20 -16.87 -5.81
N PRO A 354 -19.14 -16.27 -5.25
CA PRO A 354 -18.36 -15.27 -5.97
C PRO A 354 -17.63 -15.96 -7.13
N LYS A 355 -18.22 -15.88 -8.31
CA LYS A 355 -17.62 -16.38 -9.53
C LYS A 355 -16.62 -15.37 -10.04
N HIS A 356 -15.51 -15.91 -10.60
CA HIS A 356 -14.49 -15.22 -11.39
C HIS A 356 -14.47 -13.69 -11.24
N VAL A 357 -13.50 -13.20 -10.50
CA VAL A 357 -13.20 -11.76 -10.45
C VAL A 357 -12.41 -11.44 -11.72
N ALA A 358 -13.08 -11.42 -12.87
CA ALA A 358 -12.47 -10.80 -14.03
C ALA A 358 -12.23 -9.33 -13.66
N SER A 359 -10.98 -8.91 -13.65
CA SER A 359 -10.62 -7.53 -13.40
C SER A 359 -11.29 -6.67 -14.47
N ASN A 360 -12.27 -5.87 -14.08
CA ASN A 360 -12.79 -4.78 -14.89
C ASN A 360 -11.73 -3.66 -14.96
N HIS A 361 -10.56 -3.95 -15.52
CA HIS A 361 -9.54 -2.95 -15.83
C HIS A 361 -9.83 -2.17 -17.14
N GLU A 362 -11.05 -2.20 -17.65
CA GLU A 362 -11.47 -1.33 -18.76
C GLU A 362 -11.80 0.12 -18.32
N GLY A 363 -11.15 0.67 -17.30
CA GLY A 363 -11.59 1.97 -16.78
C GLY A 363 -10.55 2.99 -16.35
N HIS A 364 -9.26 2.71 -16.42
CA HIS A 364 -8.25 3.70 -16.00
C HIS A 364 -7.05 3.83 -16.95
N ALA A 365 -7.32 3.82 -18.25
CA ALA A 365 -6.37 4.29 -19.25
C ALA A 365 -6.93 5.58 -19.86
N HIS A 366 -6.74 6.71 -19.16
CA HIS A 366 -6.79 8.07 -19.75
C HIS A 366 -5.86 8.99 -18.96
#